data_636fa6c0c51acd142f445192b3d96b12
#
_entry.id   636fa6c0c51acd142f445192b3d96b12
#
_cell.length_a   1.000
_cell.length_b   1.000
_cell.length_c   1.000
_cell.angle_alpha   90.00
_cell.angle_beta   90.00
_cell.angle_gamma   90.00
#
_symmetry.space_group_name_H-M   'P 1'
#
loop_
_entity.id
_entity.type
_entity.pdbx_description
1 polymer ?
#
loop_
_entity_poly.entity_id
_entity_poly.type
_entity_poly.pdbx_seq_one_letter_code
_entity_poly.pdbx_strand_id
1 'polypeptide(L)'
;MQFKHPEILYFLGFIIIPILVHLFQLQKFKKTPFTNVAFLQKIVLQTRKSSTLKKWLILATRIALFCAIIIAFSQPYFSDKKAEEKLHTFIYLDNSLSLNSQGKKGNLLQNTIKEIIENSSEKETYSLLTNSDFFENINSNKLKKTLLELQFNTSFRSLEDVLLKIESFKLNKTNTLLKSILISDFQIINKNKNIDFTNVKSSISFIKLNQAQKNNLSIDSIFIENQSNNNFTVNVVVKNQGAIKNNISIALYNDNSIVSKQTFFIKEN
;
A
#
# COMPACT_ATOMS: atom_id res chain seq x y z
N MET A 1 -17.82 12.19 13.84
CA MET A 1 -17.14 13.45 13.55
C MET A 1 -15.78 13.41 14.25
N GLN A 2 -14.71 13.58 13.52
CA GLN A 2 -13.34 13.61 14.05
C GLN A 2 -12.71 14.96 13.69
N PHE A 3 -11.67 15.37 14.44
CA PHE A 3 -10.95 16.60 14.19
C PHE A 3 -9.53 16.26 13.79
N LYS A 4 -9.03 16.91 12.75
CA LYS A 4 -7.64 16.70 12.27
C LYS A 4 -6.63 17.27 13.29
N HIS A 5 -7.01 18.38 13.95
CA HIS A 5 -6.20 19.08 14.94
C HIS A 5 -7.02 19.25 16.24
N PRO A 6 -7.20 18.18 17.05
CA PRO A 6 -7.98 18.24 18.28
C PRO A 6 -7.35 19.17 19.35
N GLU A 7 -6.04 19.40 19.29
CA GLU A 7 -5.32 20.32 20.16
C GLU A 7 -5.82 21.75 20.06
N ILE A 8 -6.36 22.15 18.91
CA ILE A 8 -6.92 23.50 18.72
C ILE A 8 -8.19 23.73 19.55
N LEU A 9 -8.88 22.66 19.93
CA LEU A 9 -10.07 22.76 20.79
C LEU A 9 -9.76 23.28 22.20
N TYR A 10 -8.53 23.16 22.71
CA TYR A 10 -8.13 23.75 23.99
C TYR A 10 -8.25 25.28 23.98
N PHE A 11 -8.16 25.92 22.80
CA PHE A 11 -8.39 27.36 22.66
C PHE A 11 -9.83 27.80 22.91
N LEU A 12 -10.78 26.86 23.06
CA LEU A 12 -12.13 27.17 23.55
C LEU A 12 -12.10 27.84 24.94
N GLY A 13 -11.07 27.57 25.74
CA GLY A 13 -10.85 28.28 27.00
C GLY A 13 -10.73 29.80 26.86
N PHE A 14 -10.30 30.30 25.69
CA PHE A 14 -10.20 31.75 25.44
C PHE A 14 -11.56 32.45 25.24
N ILE A 15 -12.68 31.68 25.16
CA ILE A 15 -14.05 32.26 25.19
C ILE A 15 -14.29 33.07 26.48
N ILE A 16 -13.55 32.79 27.53
CA ILE A 16 -13.57 33.58 28.77
C ILE A 16 -13.24 35.06 28.54
N ILE A 17 -12.40 35.37 27.53
CA ILE A 17 -11.97 36.74 27.22
C ILE A 17 -13.13 37.65 26.79
N PRO A 18 -13.94 37.29 25.75
CA PRO A 18 -15.10 38.11 25.38
C PRO A 18 -16.15 38.21 26.50
N ILE A 19 -16.27 37.19 27.35
CA ILE A 19 -17.17 37.21 28.52
C ILE A 19 -16.65 38.24 29.54
N LEU A 20 -15.36 38.21 29.88
CA LEU A 20 -14.79 39.17 30.82
C LEU A 20 -14.86 40.58 30.27
N VAL A 21 -14.54 40.82 28.99
CA VAL A 21 -14.67 42.13 28.35
C VAL A 21 -16.12 42.66 28.45
N HIS A 22 -17.10 41.77 28.25
CA HIS A 22 -18.50 42.14 28.34
C HIS A 22 -18.93 42.48 29.79
N LEU A 23 -18.43 41.71 30.77
CA LEU A 23 -18.73 41.89 32.18
C LEU A 23 -18.09 43.17 32.74
N PHE A 24 -16.81 43.42 32.34
CA PHE A 24 -16.05 44.58 32.78
C PHE A 24 -16.24 45.82 31.89
N GLN A 25 -17.25 45.84 31.03
CA GLN A 25 -17.53 46.98 30.19
C GLN A 25 -17.83 48.21 31.07
N LEU A 26 -16.78 48.92 31.42
CA LEU A 26 -16.81 50.14 32.24
C LEU A 26 -17.56 51.21 31.49
N GLN A 27 -18.85 51.35 31.78
CA GLN A 27 -19.64 52.52 31.33
C GLN A 27 -19.20 53.72 32.15
N LYS A 28 -18.51 54.65 31.52
CA LYS A 28 -18.28 55.98 32.11
C LYS A 28 -19.63 56.74 32.08
N PHE A 29 -20.28 56.81 33.23
CA PHE A 29 -21.51 57.61 33.37
C PHE A 29 -21.11 59.10 33.43
N LYS A 30 -21.57 59.90 32.45
CA LYS A 30 -21.51 61.34 32.51
C LYS A 30 -22.76 61.85 33.14
N LYS A 31 -22.66 62.44 34.34
CA LYS A 31 -23.81 63.06 35.04
C LYS A 31 -24.18 64.33 34.30
N THR A 32 -25.35 64.38 33.71
CA THR A 32 -25.95 65.61 33.14
C THR A 32 -27.16 66.00 34.00
N PRO A 33 -27.21 67.21 34.53
CA PRO A 33 -28.39 67.66 35.30
C PRO A 33 -29.58 67.82 34.36
N PHE A 34 -30.74 67.26 34.75
CA PHE A 34 -31.97 67.30 33.96
C PHE A 34 -33.16 67.67 34.87
N THR A 35 -33.98 68.65 34.44
CA THR A 35 -34.98 69.25 35.25
C THR A 35 -36.36 68.51 35.30
N ASN A 36 -36.66 67.64 34.33
CA ASN A 36 -37.94 66.90 34.30
C ASN A 36 -37.72 65.36 34.41
N VAL A 37 -37.72 64.86 35.64
CA VAL A 37 -37.41 63.47 35.97
C VAL A 37 -38.60 62.53 35.69
N ALA A 38 -39.84 62.95 35.79
CA ALA A 38 -41.01 62.07 35.68
C ALA A 38 -41.23 61.55 34.25
N PHE A 39 -40.98 62.38 33.22
CA PHE A 39 -41.07 61.96 31.82
C PHE A 39 -39.95 61.01 31.44
N LEU A 40 -38.72 61.27 31.94
CA LEU A 40 -37.57 60.42 31.71
C LEU A 40 -37.71 59.04 32.32
N GLN A 41 -38.35 58.87 33.47
CA GLN A 41 -38.48 57.52 34.07
C GLN A 41 -39.29 56.56 33.19
N LYS A 42 -40.38 57.00 32.53
CA LYS A 42 -41.17 56.15 31.60
C LYS A 42 -40.35 55.70 30.40
N ILE A 43 -39.55 56.58 29.77
CA ILE A 43 -38.72 56.30 28.62
C ILE A 43 -37.57 55.38 29.00
N VAL A 44 -36.95 55.58 30.16
CA VAL A 44 -35.80 54.78 30.64
C VAL A 44 -36.22 53.32 30.91
N LEU A 45 -37.42 53.05 31.41
CA LEU A 45 -37.91 51.69 31.64
C LEU A 45 -38.08 50.91 30.33
N GLN A 46 -38.57 51.59 29.29
CA GLN A 46 -38.77 50.97 27.97
C GLN A 46 -37.45 50.73 27.22
N THR A 47 -36.51 51.65 27.33
CA THR A 47 -35.19 51.56 26.67
C THR A 47 -34.25 50.59 27.36
N ARG A 48 -34.35 50.38 28.68
CA ARG A 48 -33.52 49.42 29.42
C ARG A 48 -33.67 47.98 28.94
N LYS A 49 -34.94 47.52 28.71
CA LYS A 49 -35.18 46.16 28.20
C LYS A 49 -34.55 45.93 26.83
N SER A 50 -34.70 46.87 25.91
CA SER A 50 -34.10 46.80 24.56
C SER A 50 -32.55 46.86 24.59
N SER A 51 -31.97 47.68 25.44
CA SER A 51 -30.50 47.81 25.54
C SER A 51 -29.85 46.57 26.16
N THR A 52 -30.53 45.90 27.11
CA THR A 52 -30.07 44.65 27.72
C THR A 52 -30.09 43.52 26.70
N LEU A 53 -31.17 43.40 25.93
CA LEU A 53 -31.27 42.39 24.86
C LEU A 53 -30.14 42.55 23.81
N LYS A 54 -29.89 43.81 23.37
CA LYS A 54 -28.81 44.11 22.43
C LYS A 54 -27.43 43.72 22.97
N LYS A 55 -27.14 43.96 24.24
CA LYS A 55 -25.86 43.58 24.88
C LYS A 55 -25.68 42.06 24.89
N TRP A 56 -26.71 41.31 25.26
CA TRP A 56 -26.69 39.86 25.24
C TRP A 56 -26.51 39.32 23.82
N LEU A 57 -27.17 39.89 22.83
CA LEU A 57 -27.05 39.50 21.44
C LEU A 57 -25.60 39.72 20.90
N ILE A 58 -25.00 40.87 21.24
CA ILE A 58 -23.63 41.18 20.89
C ILE A 58 -22.63 40.20 21.55
N LEU A 59 -22.87 39.82 22.80
CA LEU A 59 -22.06 38.81 23.47
C LEU A 59 -22.18 37.45 22.76
N ALA A 60 -23.40 37.03 22.49
CA ALA A 60 -23.66 35.75 21.81
C ALA A 60 -23.00 35.69 20.43
N THR A 61 -23.08 36.75 19.63
CA THR A 61 -22.42 36.80 18.31
C THR A 61 -20.92 36.76 18.41
N ARG A 62 -20.30 37.41 19.40
CA ARG A 62 -18.85 37.32 19.65
C ARG A 62 -18.42 35.92 20.03
N ILE A 63 -19.13 35.28 20.95
CA ILE A 63 -18.83 33.90 21.33
C ILE A 63 -18.97 32.95 20.13
N ALA A 64 -20.09 33.08 19.37
CA ALA A 64 -20.31 32.27 18.18
C ALA A 64 -19.19 32.43 17.14
N LEU A 65 -18.69 33.65 16.92
CA LEU A 65 -17.61 33.94 16.02
C LEU A 65 -16.30 33.21 16.46
N PHE A 66 -15.95 33.32 17.76
CA PHE A 66 -14.77 32.64 18.29
C PHE A 66 -14.91 31.12 18.17
N CYS A 67 -16.05 30.55 18.52
CA CYS A 67 -16.31 29.12 18.35
C CYS A 67 -16.19 28.70 16.88
N ALA A 68 -16.78 29.46 15.96
CA ALA A 68 -16.73 29.15 14.53
C ALA A 68 -15.28 29.15 13.99
N ILE A 69 -14.47 30.12 14.40
CA ILE A 69 -13.06 30.17 14.03
C ILE A 69 -12.30 28.96 14.57
N ILE A 70 -12.44 28.63 15.85
CA ILE A 70 -11.76 27.51 16.47
C ILE A 70 -12.16 26.18 15.81
N ILE A 71 -13.45 25.99 15.54
CA ILE A 71 -13.95 24.80 14.84
C ILE A 71 -13.42 24.74 13.41
N ALA A 72 -13.38 25.85 12.69
CA ALA A 72 -12.85 25.90 11.33
C ALA A 72 -11.36 25.50 11.29
N PHE A 73 -10.54 26.01 12.19
CA PHE A 73 -9.12 25.64 12.28
C PHE A 73 -8.89 24.21 12.76
N SER A 74 -9.79 23.66 13.58
CA SER A 74 -9.75 22.28 14.03
C SER A 74 -10.05 21.28 12.91
N GLN A 75 -10.48 21.73 11.72
CA GLN A 75 -10.75 20.94 10.52
C GLN A 75 -11.60 19.69 10.81
N PRO A 76 -12.90 19.88 11.18
CA PRO A 76 -13.77 18.76 11.41
C PRO A 76 -14.00 17.98 10.12
N TYR A 77 -13.87 16.65 10.17
CA TYR A 77 -14.21 15.78 9.06
C TYR A 77 -15.10 14.63 9.52
N PHE A 78 -15.98 14.22 8.64
CA PHE A 78 -16.75 13.01 8.85
C PHE A 78 -15.92 11.85 8.37
N SER A 79 -15.38 11.08 9.29
CA SER A 79 -14.89 9.74 8.99
C SER A 79 -16.07 8.81 9.22
N ASP A 80 -16.51 8.11 8.19
CA ASP A 80 -17.24 6.89 8.41
C ASP A 80 -16.29 5.98 9.22
N LYS A 81 -16.49 5.94 10.52
CA LYS A 81 -15.92 4.89 11.35
C LYS A 81 -16.59 3.58 10.93
N LYS A 82 -16.22 3.05 9.79
CA LYS A 82 -16.07 1.61 9.72
C LYS A 82 -15.10 1.29 10.84
N ALA A 83 -15.56 0.51 11.82
CA ALA A 83 -14.76 -0.02 12.91
C ALA A 83 -13.35 -0.28 12.36
N GLU A 84 -12.27 0.07 13.08
CA GLU A 84 -10.90 -0.03 12.61
C GLU A 84 -10.75 -1.31 11.78
N GLU A 85 -11.04 -1.18 10.48
CA GLU A 85 -10.94 -2.30 9.55
C GLU A 85 -9.46 -2.60 9.51
N LYS A 86 -9.09 -3.67 10.19
CA LYS A 86 -7.70 -4.11 10.24
C LYS A 86 -7.23 -4.28 8.81
N LEU A 87 -6.32 -3.43 8.39
CA LEU A 87 -5.75 -3.53 7.06
C LEU A 87 -4.96 -4.83 6.97
N HIS A 88 -5.33 -5.69 6.04
CA HIS A 88 -4.64 -6.92 5.76
C HIS A 88 -4.01 -6.84 4.37
N THR A 89 -2.71 -7.00 4.29
CA THR A 89 -1.98 -6.97 3.03
C THR A 89 -1.61 -8.39 2.60
N PHE A 90 -2.19 -8.83 1.50
CA PHE A 90 -1.84 -10.10 0.84
C PHE A 90 -0.73 -9.83 -0.18
N ILE A 91 0.42 -10.45 -0.02
CA ILE A 91 1.57 -10.31 -0.91
C ILE A 91 1.79 -11.66 -1.62
N TYR A 92 1.74 -11.66 -2.95
CA TYR A 92 2.35 -12.73 -3.73
C TYR A 92 3.72 -12.27 -4.19
N LEU A 93 4.75 -13.01 -3.80
CA LEU A 93 6.12 -12.79 -4.22
C LEU A 93 6.61 -14.00 -5.00
N ASP A 94 6.80 -13.81 -6.29
CA ASP A 94 7.44 -14.80 -7.14
C ASP A 94 8.90 -14.97 -6.69
N ASN A 95 9.29 -16.20 -6.35
CA ASN A 95 10.65 -16.56 -5.99
C ASN A 95 11.27 -17.54 -6.99
N SER A 96 10.81 -17.52 -8.24
CA SER A 96 11.37 -18.35 -9.32
C SER A 96 12.81 -17.96 -9.66
N LEU A 97 13.53 -18.89 -10.30
CA LEU A 97 14.91 -18.66 -10.71
C LEU A 97 15.08 -17.49 -11.69
N SER A 98 14.02 -17.07 -12.38
CA SER A 98 14.07 -15.89 -13.27
C SER A 98 14.42 -14.62 -12.51
N LEU A 99 14.03 -14.50 -11.24
CA LEU A 99 14.32 -13.36 -10.39
C LEU A 99 15.74 -13.36 -9.79
N ASN A 100 16.55 -14.39 -10.08
CA ASN A 100 17.99 -14.37 -9.81
C ASN A 100 18.75 -13.45 -10.77
N SER A 101 18.07 -12.94 -11.78
CA SER A 101 18.69 -12.02 -12.75
C SER A 101 19.02 -10.67 -12.11
N GLN A 102 20.04 -10.01 -12.71
CA GLN A 102 20.46 -8.68 -12.29
C GLN A 102 19.45 -7.61 -12.71
N GLY A 103 18.96 -6.85 -11.73
CA GLY A 103 18.24 -5.62 -11.94
C GLY A 103 19.17 -4.41 -11.97
N LYS A 104 18.63 -3.21 -11.97
CA LYS A 104 19.43 -1.96 -11.94
C LYS A 104 20.30 -1.80 -10.68
N LYS A 105 19.92 -2.42 -9.56
CA LYS A 105 20.56 -2.27 -8.23
C LYS A 105 21.02 -3.62 -7.64
N GLY A 106 21.25 -4.64 -8.47
CA GLY A 106 21.62 -5.99 -8.02
C GLY A 106 20.52 -7.02 -8.29
N ASN A 107 20.51 -8.11 -7.55
CA ASN A 107 19.55 -9.21 -7.71
C ASN A 107 18.11 -8.76 -7.50
N LEU A 108 17.21 -9.09 -8.43
CA LEU A 108 15.81 -8.62 -8.42
C LEU A 108 15.06 -9.07 -7.17
N LEU A 109 15.17 -10.35 -6.79
CA LEU A 109 14.46 -10.87 -5.62
C LEU A 109 14.93 -10.18 -4.35
N GLN A 110 16.24 -10.03 -4.14
CA GLN A 110 16.80 -9.41 -2.95
C GLN A 110 16.41 -7.93 -2.82
N ASN A 111 16.44 -7.20 -3.93
CA ASN A 111 15.99 -5.80 -3.93
C ASN A 111 14.50 -5.68 -3.60
N THR A 112 13.69 -6.57 -4.16
CA THR A 112 12.24 -6.60 -3.87
C THR A 112 11.98 -6.94 -2.41
N ILE A 113 12.68 -7.91 -1.85
CA ILE A 113 12.59 -8.25 -0.42
C ILE A 113 12.92 -7.03 0.44
N LYS A 114 13.99 -6.31 0.11
CA LYS A 114 14.37 -5.09 0.84
C LYS A 114 13.27 -4.04 0.78
N GLU A 115 12.72 -3.77 -0.40
CA GLU A 115 11.63 -2.80 -0.58
C GLU A 115 10.36 -3.20 0.19
N ILE A 116 10.00 -4.48 0.22
CA ILE A 116 8.86 -4.97 1.02
C ILE A 116 9.11 -4.73 2.51
N ILE A 117 10.31 -5.04 3.00
CA ILE A 117 10.68 -4.87 4.41
C ILE A 117 10.65 -3.39 4.80
N GLU A 118 11.19 -2.50 3.99
CA GLU A 118 11.23 -1.05 4.24
C GLU A 118 9.83 -0.43 4.27
N ASN A 119 8.90 -0.95 3.45
CA ASN A 119 7.54 -0.45 3.37
C ASN A 119 6.54 -1.21 4.26
N SER A 120 6.99 -2.20 5.04
CA SER A 120 6.10 -2.95 5.93
C SER A 120 5.79 -2.18 7.21
N SER A 121 4.48 -2.07 7.55
CA SER A 121 4.00 -1.41 8.77
C SER A 121 3.77 -2.40 9.91
N GLU A 122 4.08 -2.00 11.15
CA GLU A 122 3.79 -2.83 12.33
C GLU A 122 2.29 -2.91 12.67
N LYS A 123 1.50 -1.98 12.14
CA LYS A 123 0.05 -1.91 12.38
C LYS A 123 -0.76 -2.80 11.45
N GLU A 124 -0.13 -3.38 10.44
CA GLU A 124 -0.78 -4.22 9.44
C GLU A 124 -0.55 -5.71 9.71
N THR A 125 -1.48 -6.53 9.24
CA THR A 125 -1.33 -7.99 9.19
C THR A 125 -1.04 -8.40 7.76
N TYR A 126 -0.18 -9.37 7.56
CA TYR A 126 0.28 -9.81 6.25
C TYR A 126 -0.07 -11.28 5.99
N SER A 127 -0.30 -11.62 4.73
CA SER A 127 -0.22 -12.99 4.24
C SER A 127 0.73 -13.00 3.05
N LEU A 128 1.73 -13.87 3.11
CA LEU A 128 2.75 -14.02 2.08
C LEU A 128 2.54 -15.34 1.35
N LEU A 129 2.29 -15.27 0.05
CA LEU A 129 2.26 -16.40 -0.87
C LEU A 129 3.50 -16.37 -1.73
N THR A 130 4.24 -17.47 -1.78
CA THR A 130 5.36 -17.70 -2.71
C THR A 130 5.01 -18.78 -3.70
N ASN A 131 5.92 -19.17 -4.57
CA ASN A 131 5.68 -20.28 -5.49
C ASN A 131 5.47 -21.62 -4.78
N SER A 132 6.08 -21.84 -3.62
CA SER A 132 5.97 -23.08 -2.84
C SER A 132 5.12 -22.94 -1.58
N ASP A 133 5.20 -21.82 -0.87
CA ASP A 133 4.73 -21.70 0.49
C ASP A 133 3.66 -20.63 0.64
N PHE A 134 2.84 -20.79 1.69
CA PHE A 134 1.84 -19.81 2.08
C PHE A 134 1.90 -19.56 3.59
N PHE A 135 2.20 -18.32 3.97
CA PHE A 135 2.24 -17.87 5.35
C PHE A 135 1.06 -16.94 5.63
N GLU A 136 0.14 -17.40 6.45
CA GLU A 136 -1.10 -16.69 6.71
C GLU A 136 -1.05 -15.92 8.04
N ASN A 137 -1.65 -14.70 8.04
CA ASN A 137 -1.85 -13.90 9.26
C ASN A 137 -0.56 -13.64 10.07
N ILE A 138 0.51 -13.27 9.39
CA ILE A 138 1.79 -12.95 10.01
C ILE A 138 1.90 -11.46 10.30
N ASN A 139 2.59 -11.10 11.39
CA ASN A 139 2.95 -9.72 11.69
C ASN A 139 4.19 -9.27 10.89
N SER A 140 4.48 -7.97 10.92
CA SER A 140 5.63 -7.38 10.21
C SER A 140 6.96 -8.05 10.56
N ASN A 141 7.22 -8.40 11.83
CA ASN A 141 8.47 -9.01 12.25
C ASN A 141 8.63 -10.43 11.68
N LYS A 142 7.55 -11.23 11.67
CA LYS A 142 7.57 -12.57 11.08
C LYS A 142 7.68 -12.48 9.56
N LEU A 143 7.02 -11.51 8.92
CA LEU A 143 7.17 -11.25 7.49
C LEU A 143 8.63 -10.96 7.12
N LYS A 144 9.30 -10.05 7.84
CA LYS A 144 10.72 -9.72 7.64
C LYS A 144 11.60 -10.95 7.75
N LYS A 145 11.43 -11.76 8.81
CA LYS A 145 12.18 -12.98 9.00
C LYS A 145 11.99 -13.97 7.85
N THR A 146 10.73 -14.24 7.47
CA THR A 146 10.39 -15.16 6.38
C THR A 146 10.98 -14.69 5.03
N LEU A 147 10.91 -13.39 4.74
CA LEU A 147 11.47 -12.83 3.51
C LEU A 147 13.00 -12.93 3.46
N LEU A 148 13.70 -12.73 4.58
CA LEU A 148 15.17 -12.86 4.64
C LEU A 148 15.64 -14.33 4.50
N GLU A 149 14.81 -15.29 4.90
CA GLU A 149 15.07 -16.73 4.77
C GLU A 149 14.63 -17.31 3.41
N LEU A 150 13.96 -16.49 2.58
CA LEU A 150 13.38 -16.94 1.32
C LEU A 150 14.46 -17.35 0.32
N GLN A 151 14.36 -18.58 -0.18
CA GLN A 151 15.24 -19.14 -1.20
C GLN A 151 14.54 -19.15 -2.58
N PHE A 152 15.34 -19.23 -3.65
CA PHE A 152 14.81 -19.45 -4.99
C PHE A 152 14.16 -20.83 -5.08
N ASN A 153 13.08 -20.90 -5.86
CA ASN A 153 12.38 -22.15 -6.11
C ASN A 153 12.27 -22.41 -7.62
N THR A 154 12.27 -23.68 -7.98
CA THR A 154 12.02 -24.13 -9.37
C THR A 154 10.53 -24.30 -9.68
N SER A 155 9.69 -24.30 -8.64
CA SER A 155 8.24 -24.36 -8.81
C SER A 155 7.71 -23.09 -9.45
N PHE A 156 6.67 -23.26 -10.26
CA PHE A 156 5.96 -22.19 -10.90
C PHE A 156 4.51 -22.19 -10.43
N ARG A 157 3.96 -21.00 -10.21
CA ARG A 157 2.55 -20.80 -9.89
C ARG A 157 1.89 -19.94 -10.95
N SER A 158 0.79 -20.40 -11.51
CA SER A 158 0.08 -19.62 -12.52
C SER A 158 -0.58 -18.38 -11.90
N LEU A 159 -0.78 -17.33 -12.69
CA LEU A 159 -1.47 -16.13 -12.22
C LEU A 159 -2.90 -16.44 -11.79
N GLU A 160 -3.56 -17.37 -12.48
CA GLU A 160 -4.90 -17.87 -12.13
C GLU A 160 -4.93 -18.50 -10.74
N ASP A 161 -3.94 -19.35 -10.42
CA ASP A 161 -3.84 -19.97 -9.09
C ASP A 161 -3.65 -18.91 -7.98
N VAL A 162 -2.85 -17.89 -8.26
CA VAL A 162 -2.64 -16.78 -7.34
C VAL A 162 -3.93 -16.00 -7.11
N LEU A 163 -4.66 -15.67 -8.17
CA LEU A 163 -5.95 -14.97 -8.10
C LEU A 163 -7.01 -15.78 -7.34
N LEU A 164 -7.13 -17.07 -7.64
CA LEU A 164 -8.01 -17.98 -6.91
C LEU A 164 -7.68 -18.05 -5.41
N LYS A 165 -6.37 -18.06 -5.08
CA LYS A 165 -5.93 -18.05 -3.68
C LYS A 165 -6.33 -16.76 -2.97
N ILE A 166 -6.18 -15.58 -3.62
CA ILE A 166 -6.60 -14.29 -3.08
C ILE A 166 -8.11 -14.26 -2.84
N GLU A 167 -8.90 -14.74 -3.80
CA GLU A 167 -10.36 -14.79 -3.65
C GLU A 167 -10.81 -15.71 -2.53
N SER A 168 -10.27 -16.93 -2.47
CA SER A 168 -10.55 -17.86 -1.39
C SER A 168 -10.20 -17.29 -0.01
N PHE A 169 -9.08 -16.55 0.07
CA PHE A 169 -8.64 -15.87 1.28
C PHE A 169 -9.61 -14.75 1.69
N LYS A 170 -10.11 -13.99 0.74
CA LYS A 170 -11.08 -12.91 0.97
C LYS A 170 -12.43 -13.43 1.46
N LEU A 171 -12.94 -14.52 0.89
CA LEU A 171 -14.21 -15.12 1.29
C LEU A 171 -14.20 -15.52 2.78
N ASN A 172 -13.05 -15.89 3.31
CA ASN A 172 -12.87 -16.28 4.71
C ASN A 172 -12.74 -15.09 5.67
N LYS A 173 -12.68 -13.83 5.15
CA LYS A 173 -12.47 -12.62 5.96
C LYS A 173 -13.47 -11.51 5.61
N THR A 174 -14.65 -11.56 6.20
CA THR A 174 -15.78 -10.67 5.87
C THR A 174 -15.63 -9.22 6.33
N ASN A 175 -14.77 -8.93 7.32
CA ASN A 175 -14.64 -7.60 7.95
C ASN A 175 -13.24 -6.98 7.87
N THR A 176 -12.45 -7.32 6.85
CA THR A 176 -11.07 -6.82 6.70
C THR A 176 -10.92 -6.12 5.37
N LEU A 177 -10.29 -4.94 5.35
CA LEU A 177 -9.85 -4.32 4.10
C LEU A 177 -8.66 -5.11 3.57
N LEU A 178 -8.87 -5.88 2.51
CA LEU A 178 -7.83 -6.65 1.86
C LEU A 178 -7.18 -5.83 0.73
N LYS A 179 -5.88 -5.55 0.89
CA LYS A 179 -5.01 -5.04 -0.15
C LYS A 179 -4.18 -6.18 -0.70
N SER A 180 -4.19 -6.42 -2.00
CA SER A 180 -3.43 -7.49 -2.63
C SER A 180 -2.34 -6.92 -3.53
N ILE A 181 -1.11 -7.40 -3.38
CA ILE A 181 0.07 -6.97 -4.16
C ILE A 181 0.70 -8.22 -4.77
N LEU A 182 0.79 -8.25 -6.10
CA LEU A 182 1.40 -9.32 -6.86
C LEU A 182 2.72 -8.82 -7.46
N ILE A 183 3.81 -9.49 -7.12
CA ILE A 183 5.16 -9.10 -7.52
C ILE A 183 5.81 -10.25 -8.27
N SER A 184 6.08 -10.06 -9.56
CA SER A 184 6.70 -11.05 -10.46
C SER A 184 7.27 -10.35 -11.69
N ASP A 185 8.08 -11.04 -12.47
CA ASP A 185 8.47 -10.60 -13.80
C ASP A 185 7.41 -10.93 -14.88
N PHE A 186 6.40 -11.72 -14.50
CA PHE A 186 5.26 -12.12 -15.35
C PHE A 186 5.67 -12.69 -16.72
N GLN A 187 6.76 -13.48 -16.77
CA GLN A 187 7.25 -14.04 -18.04
C GLN A 187 6.36 -15.14 -18.61
N ILE A 188 5.64 -15.88 -17.77
CA ILE A 188 4.82 -17.02 -18.16
C ILE A 188 3.34 -16.62 -18.11
N ILE A 189 2.98 -15.63 -18.91
CA ILE A 189 1.59 -15.39 -19.25
C ILE A 189 1.33 -16.09 -20.58
N ASN A 190 0.53 -17.14 -20.56
CA ASN A 190 0.07 -17.77 -21.80
C ASN A 190 -0.65 -16.72 -22.64
N LYS A 191 -0.03 -16.30 -23.75
CA LYS A 191 -0.58 -15.27 -24.66
C LYS A 191 -1.97 -15.61 -25.20
N ASN A 192 -2.36 -16.88 -25.14
CA ASN A 192 -3.62 -17.38 -25.70
C ASN A 192 -4.73 -17.57 -24.64
N LYS A 193 -4.52 -17.23 -23.39
CA LYS A 193 -5.50 -17.38 -22.33
C LYS A 193 -5.90 -16.02 -21.81
N ASN A 194 -7.13 -15.61 -22.10
CA ASN A 194 -7.71 -14.39 -21.50
C ASN A 194 -7.92 -14.66 -20.02
N ILE A 195 -7.18 -13.98 -19.17
CA ILE A 195 -7.41 -14.03 -17.73
C ILE A 195 -8.66 -13.23 -17.45
N ASP A 196 -9.67 -13.90 -16.91
CA ASP A 196 -10.91 -13.25 -16.54
C ASP A 196 -10.78 -12.58 -15.17
N PHE A 197 -10.74 -11.23 -15.18
CA PHE A 197 -10.71 -10.41 -13.97
C PHE A 197 -12.10 -9.99 -13.49
N THR A 198 -13.18 -10.37 -14.18
CA THR A 198 -14.54 -9.91 -13.84
C THR A 198 -15.00 -10.39 -12.47
N ASN A 199 -14.48 -11.50 -12.00
CA ASN A 199 -14.80 -12.06 -10.70
C ASN A 199 -13.92 -11.51 -9.55
N VAL A 200 -12.87 -10.77 -9.87
CA VAL A 200 -11.93 -10.24 -8.87
C VAL A 200 -12.49 -8.98 -8.23
N LYS A 201 -13.14 -9.12 -7.09
CA LYS A 201 -13.74 -8.00 -6.32
C LYS A 201 -12.74 -7.29 -5.40
N SER A 202 -11.46 -7.67 -5.42
CA SER A 202 -10.40 -7.11 -4.56
C SER A 202 -9.62 -6.04 -5.29
N SER A 203 -9.11 -5.04 -4.56
CA SER A 203 -8.09 -4.13 -5.09
C SER A 203 -6.76 -4.89 -5.22
N ILE A 204 -6.31 -5.12 -6.46
CA ILE A 204 -5.06 -5.83 -6.77
C ILE A 204 -4.09 -4.87 -7.45
N SER A 205 -2.88 -4.80 -6.92
CA SER A 205 -1.76 -4.07 -7.50
C SER A 205 -0.76 -5.04 -8.10
N PHE A 206 -0.37 -4.83 -9.36
CA PHE A 206 0.64 -5.63 -10.04
C PHE A 206 1.95 -4.85 -10.09
N ILE A 207 3.02 -5.44 -9.59
CA ILE A 207 4.37 -4.89 -9.65
C ILE A 207 5.21 -5.78 -10.57
N LYS A 208 5.48 -5.28 -11.78
CA LYS A 208 6.30 -6.00 -12.75
C LYS A 208 7.78 -5.70 -12.50
N LEU A 209 8.54 -6.74 -12.25
CA LEU A 209 10.00 -6.67 -12.13
C LEU A 209 10.66 -6.79 -13.52
N ASN A 210 11.47 -5.79 -13.86
CA ASN A 210 12.14 -5.76 -15.15
C ASN A 210 13.63 -6.11 -14.99
N GLN A 211 14.08 -7.10 -15.74
CA GLN A 211 15.49 -7.46 -15.84
C GLN A 211 16.26 -6.36 -16.58
N ALA A 212 17.47 -6.04 -16.12
CA ALA A 212 18.33 -5.05 -16.79
C ALA A 212 18.85 -5.57 -18.13
N GLN A 213 19.14 -6.88 -18.21
CA GLN A 213 19.58 -7.55 -19.42
C GLN A 213 18.87 -8.90 -19.54
N LYS A 214 18.39 -9.18 -20.75
CA LYS A 214 17.76 -10.47 -21.08
C LYS A 214 18.80 -11.41 -21.67
N ASN A 215 19.71 -11.88 -20.85
CA ASN A 215 20.72 -12.86 -21.25
C ASN A 215 20.35 -14.24 -20.72
N ASN A 216 19.80 -15.09 -21.57
CA ASN A 216 19.45 -16.45 -21.21
C ASN A 216 19.96 -17.46 -22.23
N LEU A 217 20.39 -18.60 -21.74
CA LEU A 217 20.75 -19.77 -22.54
C LEU A 217 19.94 -20.95 -22.03
N SER A 218 19.18 -21.58 -22.89
CA SER A 218 18.31 -22.70 -22.51
C SER A 218 18.42 -23.82 -23.52
N ILE A 219 18.24 -25.06 -23.06
CA ILE A 219 18.02 -26.20 -23.93
C ILE A 219 16.54 -26.13 -24.34
N ASP A 220 16.28 -26.03 -25.63
CA ASP A 220 14.94 -25.96 -26.20
C ASP A 220 14.36 -27.38 -26.39
N SER A 221 15.15 -28.27 -27.00
CA SER A 221 14.76 -29.65 -27.24
C SER A 221 15.97 -30.60 -27.29
N ILE A 222 15.71 -31.86 -27.01
CA ILE A 222 16.68 -32.96 -27.11
C ILE A 222 15.99 -34.10 -27.84
N PHE A 223 16.64 -34.65 -28.87
CA PHE A 223 16.09 -35.80 -29.58
C PHE A 223 17.24 -36.72 -30.08
N ILE A 224 16.90 -37.99 -30.23
CA ILE A 224 17.81 -38.99 -30.78
C ILE A 224 17.56 -39.08 -32.28
N GLU A 225 18.58 -38.81 -33.09
CA GLU A 225 18.45 -38.82 -34.55
C GLU A 225 18.67 -40.24 -35.13
N ASN A 226 19.73 -40.91 -34.70
CA ASN A 226 20.06 -42.24 -35.16
C ASN A 226 20.40 -43.18 -34.00
N GLN A 227 19.80 -44.36 -34.00
CA GLN A 227 20.13 -45.39 -33.06
C GLN A 227 20.66 -46.61 -33.84
N SER A 228 21.90 -46.95 -33.64
CA SER A 228 22.54 -48.18 -34.11
C SER A 228 22.90 -49.06 -32.92
N ASN A 229 23.12 -50.34 -33.13
CA ASN A 229 23.25 -51.33 -32.05
C ASN A 229 24.20 -50.95 -30.89
N ASN A 230 25.16 -50.04 -31.13
CA ASN A 230 26.12 -49.61 -30.09
C ASN A 230 26.34 -48.07 -29.98
N ASN A 231 25.75 -47.31 -30.88
CA ASN A 231 25.93 -45.83 -30.89
C ASN A 231 24.60 -45.12 -31.14
N PHE A 232 24.40 -44.01 -30.47
CA PHE A 232 23.29 -43.13 -30.74
C PHE A 232 23.76 -41.70 -30.84
N THR A 233 23.13 -40.93 -31.72
CA THR A 233 23.41 -39.51 -31.91
C THR A 233 22.31 -38.72 -31.17
N VAL A 234 22.72 -37.93 -30.21
CA VAL A 234 21.81 -37.02 -29.47
C VAL A 234 21.95 -35.62 -30.02
N ASN A 235 20.92 -35.10 -30.58
CA ASN A 235 20.83 -33.70 -31.00
C ASN A 235 20.27 -32.86 -29.88
N VAL A 236 20.94 -31.77 -29.55
CA VAL A 236 20.52 -30.83 -28.52
C VAL A 236 20.35 -29.46 -29.18
N VAL A 237 19.13 -28.96 -29.15
CA VAL A 237 18.83 -27.62 -29.65
C VAL A 237 18.97 -26.63 -28.49
N VAL A 238 19.87 -25.68 -28.66
CA VAL A 238 20.17 -24.65 -27.67
C VAL A 238 19.66 -23.30 -28.16
N LYS A 239 18.86 -22.61 -27.33
CA LYS A 239 18.31 -21.29 -27.63
C LYS A 239 19.05 -20.23 -26.84
N ASN A 240 19.60 -19.26 -27.55
CA ASN A 240 20.22 -18.09 -26.94
C ASN A 240 19.29 -16.88 -27.00
N GLN A 241 19.17 -16.14 -25.90
CA GLN A 241 18.52 -14.85 -25.84
C GLN A 241 19.52 -13.85 -25.28
N GLY A 242 19.82 -12.80 -26.04
CA GLY A 242 20.74 -11.74 -25.65
C GLY A 242 22.12 -11.87 -26.27
N ALA A 243 23.15 -11.42 -25.56
CA ALA A 243 24.51 -11.28 -26.11
C ALA A 243 25.13 -12.58 -26.61
N ILE A 244 26.09 -12.46 -27.53
CA ILE A 244 26.96 -13.54 -28.00
C ILE A 244 27.63 -14.22 -26.81
N LYS A 245 27.70 -15.55 -26.85
CA LYS A 245 28.33 -16.34 -25.79
C LYS A 245 29.38 -17.24 -26.37
N ASN A 246 30.59 -17.13 -25.84
CA ASN A 246 31.73 -17.96 -26.21
C ASN A 246 32.00 -19.03 -25.15
N ASN A 247 32.61 -20.13 -25.55
CA ASN A 247 33.04 -21.22 -24.66
C ASN A 247 31.91 -21.86 -23.83
N ILE A 248 30.74 -22.07 -24.43
CA ILE A 248 29.65 -22.77 -23.78
C ILE A 248 29.94 -24.27 -23.86
N SER A 249 29.91 -24.93 -22.70
CA SER A 249 30.05 -26.36 -22.61
C SER A 249 28.71 -27.04 -22.37
N ILE A 250 28.46 -28.06 -23.18
CA ILE A 250 27.37 -29.03 -22.97
C ILE A 250 27.99 -30.37 -22.60
N ALA A 251 27.45 -31.06 -21.62
CA ALA A 251 27.90 -32.37 -21.23
C ALA A 251 26.69 -33.31 -21.10
N LEU A 252 26.83 -34.50 -21.62
CA LEU A 252 25.90 -35.60 -21.46
C LEU A 252 26.43 -36.52 -20.37
N TYR A 253 25.58 -36.81 -19.39
CA TYR A 253 25.87 -37.71 -18.28
C TYR A 253 25.07 -38.99 -18.38
N ASN A 254 25.66 -40.08 -17.96
CA ASN A 254 24.98 -41.32 -17.60
C ASN A 254 25.22 -41.53 -16.11
N ASP A 255 24.16 -41.33 -15.31
CA ASP A 255 24.26 -41.20 -13.86
C ASP A 255 25.32 -40.14 -13.46
N ASN A 256 26.40 -40.54 -12.83
CA ASN A 256 27.47 -39.64 -12.38
C ASN A 256 28.70 -39.59 -13.35
N SER A 257 28.66 -40.29 -14.47
CA SER A 257 29.79 -40.31 -15.44
C SER A 257 29.49 -39.47 -16.66
N ILE A 258 30.47 -38.67 -17.10
CA ILE A 258 30.38 -37.89 -18.33
C ILE A 258 30.57 -38.83 -19.53
N VAL A 259 29.55 -38.94 -20.37
CA VAL A 259 29.57 -39.72 -21.62
C VAL A 259 30.14 -38.88 -22.77
N SER A 260 29.75 -37.61 -22.84
CA SER A 260 30.23 -36.72 -23.89
C SER A 260 30.26 -35.28 -23.38
N LYS A 261 31.26 -34.51 -23.83
CA LYS A 261 31.32 -33.06 -23.54
C LYS A 261 31.75 -32.33 -24.80
N GLN A 262 31.01 -31.31 -25.17
CA GLN A 262 31.31 -30.45 -26.31
C GLN A 262 31.30 -28.98 -25.90
N THR A 263 32.18 -28.21 -26.52
CA THR A 263 32.25 -26.76 -26.33
C THR A 263 32.00 -26.06 -27.66
N PHE A 264 31.16 -25.07 -27.66
CA PHE A 264 30.77 -24.32 -28.85
C PHE A 264 30.58 -22.83 -28.53
N PHE A 265 30.46 -22.04 -29.58
CA PHE A 265 30.11 -20.62 -29.46
C PHE A 265 28.79 -20.36 -30.17
N ILE A 266 28.03 -19.41 -29.63
CA ILE A 266 26.75 -19.00 -30.22
C ILE A 266 26.91 -17.59 -30.75
N LYS A 267 26.66 -17.39 -32.02
CA LYS A 267 26.54 -16.09 -32.66
C LYS A 267 25.19 -15.48 -32.31
N GLU A 268 25.09 -14.18 -32.43
CA GLU A 268 23.81 -13.46 -32.32
C GLU A 268 22.89 -13.96 -33.45
N ASN A 269 21.62 -14.22 -33.11
CA ASN A 269 20.59 -14.54 -34.09
C ASN A 269 20.02 -13.24 -34.65
#